data_930a2f0e06064add6ea32cceca1e78f8
#
_entry.id   930a2f0e06064add6ea32cceca1e78f8
#
_cell.length_a   1.000
_cell.length_b   1.000
_cell.length_c   1.000
_cell.angle_alpha   90.00
_cell.angle_beta   90.00
_cell.angle_gamma   90.00
#
_symmetry.space_group_name_H-M   'P 1'
#
loop_
_entity.id
_entity.type
_entity.pdbx_description
1 polymer ?
#
loop_
_entity_poly.entity_id
_entity_poly.type
_entity_poly.pdbx_seq_one_letter_code
_entity_poly.pdbx_strand_id
1 'polypeptide(L)'
;MPEPIAARAVVAYDKDLPEIPDRCPWEKPTQHLIKDEGKANGWKVENGRRPSQLLLVPKLRDKVDRWREEDYLGASDVSKHLFQYWFGEDHEVTGFSSPFRYHFCQREAIETLVWLVEIAGYKDAIDLIKIYADIHQENLWEQNIQFHTTT
;
A
#
# COMPACT_ATOMS: atom_id res chain seq x y z
N MET A 1 32.29 11.00 -19.88
CA MET A 1 31.42 9.83 -19.77
C MET A 1 30.92 9.80 -18.34
N PRO A 2 29.60 9.77 -18.07
CA PRO A 2 29.14 9.61 -16.72
C PRO A 2 29.51 8.21 -16.22
N GLU A 3 30.02 8.12 -15.01
CA GLU A 3 30.30 6.83 -14.36
C GLU A 3 29.05 5.99 -14.28
N PRO A 4 29.17 4.65 -14.48
CA PRO A 4 28.03 3.75 -14.32
C PRO A 4 27.54 3.86 -12.88
N ILE A 5 26.23 4.12 -12.72
CA ILE A 5 25.54 4.08 -11.43
C ILE A 5 25.84 2.70 -10.85
N ALA A 6 26.65 2.68 -9.79
CA ALA A 6 26.99 1.48 -9.07
C ALA A 6 25.68 0.74 -8.77
N ALA A 7 25.58 -0.52 -9.21
CA ALA A 7 24.45 -1.37 -8.92
C ALA A 7 24.21 -1.29 -7.41
N ARG A 8 23.10 -0.69 -7.00
CA ARG A 8 22.70 -0.66 -5.59
C ARG A 8 22.75 -2.10 -5.13
N ALA A 9 23.56 -2.36 -4.11
CA ALA A 9 23.63 -3.66 -3.49
C ALA A 9 22.17 -4.10 -3.24
N VAL A 10 21.75 -5.15 -3.93
CA VAL A 10 20.48 -5.81 -3.65
C VAL A 10 20.59 -6.20 -2.19
N VAL A 11 19.79 -5.57 -1.35
CA VAL A 11 19.69 -5.97 0.07
C VAL A 11 19.45 -7.46 0.03
N ALA A 12 20.42 -8.24 0.53
CA ALA A 12 20.27 -9.67 0.59
C ALA A 12 19.04 -9.93 1.44
N TYR A 13 17.94 -10.32 0.80
CA TYR A 13 16.77 -10.80 1.51
C TYR A 13 17.25 -11.96 2.37
N ASP A 14 16.87 -11.90 3.63
CA ASP A 14 17.19 -12.94 4.58
C ASP A 14 16.74 -14.28 3.97
N LYS A 15 17.71 -15.13 3.61
CA LYS A 15 17.45 -16.39 2.88
C LYS A 15 16.60 -17.36 3.72
N ASP A 16 16.42 -17.04 4.99
CA ASP A 16 15.69 -17.87 5.94
C ASP A 16 14.22 -17.47 6.11
N LEU A 17 13.74 -16.47 5.35
CA LEU A 17 12.33 -16.11 5.38
C LEU A 17 11.49 -17.23 4.73
N PRO A 18 10.45 -17.73 5.40
CA PRO A 18 9.57 -18.71 4.81
C PRO A 18 8.83 -18.11 3.61
N GLU A 19 8.68 -18.91 2.57
CA GLU A 19 7.83 -18.54 1.43
C GLU A 19 6.36 -18.52 1.88
N ILE A 20 5.65 -17.50 1.43
CA ILE A 20 4.19 -17.46 1.55
C ILE A 20 3.64 -18.20 0.33
N PRO A 21 2.92 -19.34 0.53
CA PRO A 21 2.31 -20.07 -0.57
C PRO A 21 1.41 -19.18 -1.42
N ASP A 22 1.40 -19.40 -2.73
CA ASP A 22 0.53 -18.73 -3.70
C ASP A 22 0.60 -17.19 -3.67
N ARG A 23 1.72 -16.62 -3.22
CA ARG A 23 1.92 -15.19 -3.19
C ARG A 23 1.95 -14.60 -4.59
N CYS A 24 0.98 -13.73 -4.87
CA CYS A 24 0.93 -12.93 -6.08
C CYS A 24 1.18 -11.45 -5.75
N PRO A 25 2.30 -10.84 -6.19
CA PRO A 25 2.66 -9.47 -5.82
C PRO A 25 1.67 -8.39 -6.27
N TRP A 26 0.90 -8.65 -7.32
CA TRP A 26 -0.10 -7.72 -7.88
C TRP A 26 -1.52 -7.95 -7.38
N GLU A 27 -1.72 -8.95 -6.54
CA GLU A 27 -3.00 -9.22 -5.89
C GLU A 27 -2.98 -8.80 -4.41
N LYS A 28 -4.18 -8.55 -3.88
CA LYS A 28 -4.36 -8.20 -2.47
C LYS A 28 -3.78 -9.30 -1.57
N PRO A 29 -2.86 -8.99 -0.66
CA PRO A 29 -2.26 -9.99 0.22
C PRO A 29 -3.31 -10.64 1.12
N THR A 30 -3.32 -11.97 1.12
CA THR A 30 -4.19 -12.79 1.99
C THR A 30 -3.46 -13.34 3.21
N GLN A 31 -2.12 -13.25 3.21
CA GLN A 31 -1.25 -13.75 4.27
C GLN A 31 -0.07 -12.81 4.49
N HIS A 32 0.55 -12.90 5.65
CA HIS A 32 1.75 -12.15 5.99
C HIS A 32 2.65 -12.92 6.95
N LEU A 33 3.91 -12.48 7.05
CA LEU A 33 4.89 -13.05 7.98
C LEU A 33 4.88 -12.29 9.31
N ILE A 34 4.88 -13.04 10.39
CA ILE A 34 5.08 -12.51 11.73
C ILE A 34 6.27 -13.24 12.42
N LYS A 35 6.92 -12.55 13.34
CA LYS A 35 7.98 -13.17 14.14
C LYS A 35 7.38 -14.21 15.09
N ASP A 36 8.04 -15.36 15.19
CA ASP A 36 7.67 -16.46 16.09
C ASP A 36 8.94 -17.14 16.60
N GLU A 37 9.32 -16.80 17.82
CA GLU A 37 10.53 -17.33 18.47
C GLU A 37 10.50 -18.86 18.68
N GLY A 38 9.31 -19.47 18.64
CA GLY A 38 9.14 -20.92 18.71
C GLY A 38 9.46 -21.68 17.42
N LYS A 39 9.71 -20.97 16.31
CA LYS A 39 10.07 -21.56 15.02
C LYS A 39 11.57 -21.49 14.80
N ALA A 40 12.13 -22.55 14.19
CA ALA A 40 13.56 -22.64 13.91
C ALA A 40 14.10 -21.48 13.07
N ASN A 41 13.29 -20.92 12.17
CA ASN A 41 13.61 -19.77 11.32
C ASN A 41 13.12 -18.43 11.89
N GLY A 42 12.53 -18.42 13.09
CA GLY A 42 12.05 -17.21 13.73
C GLY A 42 10.80 -16.57 13.13
N TRP A 43 10.12 -17.25 12.18
CA TRP A 43 8.97 -16.69 11.45
C TRP A 43 7.84 -17.72 11.27
N LYS A 44 6.61 -17.23 11.22
CA LYS A 44 5.45 -18.00 10.76
C LYS A 44 4.59 -17.20 9.79
N VAL A 45 3.84 -17.91 8.96
CA VAL A 45 2.83 -17.32 8.07
C VAL A 45 1.52 -17.21 8.86
N GLU A 46 0.88 -16.06 8.79
CA GLU A 46 -0.41 -15.79 9.39
C GLU A 46 -1.41 -15.30 8.34
N ASN A 47 -2.67 -15.71 8.50
CA ASN A 47 -3.73 -15.33 7.59
C ASN A 47 -4.12 -13.86 7.78
N GLY A 48 -4.58 -13.28 6.68
CA GLY A 48 -4.98 -11.89 6.65
C GLY A 48 -3.84 -10.96 6.26
N ARG A 49 -4.19 -9.72 6.10
CA ARG A 49 -3.28 -8.64 5.76
C ARG A 49 -2.50 -8.19 6.98
N ARG A 50 -1.21 -7.91 6.81
CA ARG A 50 -0.39 -7.39 7.91
C ARG A 50 -1.04 -6.15 8.54
N PRO A 51 -1.33 -6.14 9.84
CA PRO A 51 -1.89 -4.99 10.53
C PRO A 51 -0.95 -3.79 10.42
N SER A 52 -1.52 -2.60 10.27
CA SER A 52 -0.77 -1.35 10.35
C SER A 52 -0.83 -0.81 11.77
N GLN A 53 0.30 -0.29 12.24
CA GLN A 53 0.36 0.45 13.51
C GLN A 53 -0.18 1.88 13.37
N LEU A 54 -0.32 2.35 12.11
CA LEU A 54 -0.87 3.67 11.83
C LEU A 54 -2.40 3.61 11.85
N LEU A 55 -3.02 4.36 12.74
CA LEU A 55 -4.46 4.30 13.03
C LEU A 55 -5.37 4.56 11.82
N LEU A 56 -4.95 5.45 10.92
CA LEU A 56 -5.74 5.80 9.73
C LEU A 56 -5.65 4.75 8.61
N VAL A 57 -4.54 4.01 8.54
CA VAL A 57 -4.27 3.09 7.44
C VAL A 57 -5.32 1.99 7.31
N PRO A 58 -5.72 1.27 8.37
CA PRO A 58 -6.78 0.26 8.26
C PRO A 58 -8.09 0.84 7.75
N LYS A 59 -8.51 2.00 8.29
CA LYS A 59 -9.76 2.67 7.90
C LYS A 59 -9.75 3.11 6.44
N LEU A 60 -8.63 3.68 5.96
CA LEU A 60 -8.47 4.05 4.55
C LEU A 60 -8.47 2.83 3.64
N ARG A 61 -7.77 1.77 4.04
CA ARG A 61 -7.74 0.51 3.29
C ARG A 61 -9.14 -0.08 3.12
N ASP A 62 -9.94 -0.12 4.17
CA ASP A 62 -11.31 -0.63 4.11
C ASP A 62 -12.19 0.20 3.17
N LYS A 63 -12.00 1.52 3.14
CA LYS A 63 -12.72 2.41 2.22
C LYS A 63 -12.31 2.21 0.78
N VAL A 64 -10.99 2.16 0.52
CA VAL A 64 -10.45 1.97 -0.83
C VAL A 64 -10.74 0.57 -1.35
N ASP A 65 -10.65 -0.47 -0.52
CA ASP A 65 -10.98 -1.83 -0.90
C ASP A 65 -12.46 -1.93 -1.33
N ARG A 66 -13.38 -1.37 -0.55
CA ARG A 66 -14.80 -1.32 -0.89
C ARG A 66 -15.06 -0.54 -2.17
N TRP A 67 -14.43 0.61 -2.32
CA TRP A 67 -14.55 1.44 -3.52
C TRP A 67 -14.04 0.72 -4.78
N ARG A 68 -12.98 -0.06 -4.67
CA ARG A 68 -12.48 -0.93 -5.75
C ARG A 68 -13.49 -2.01 -6.10
N GLU A 69 -14.11 -2.64 -5.12
CA GLU A 69 -15.16 -3.67 -5.30
C GLU A 69 -16.42 -3.07 -5.96
N GLU A 70 -16.68 -1.78 -5.76
CA GLU A 70 -17.76 -1.01 -6.40
C GLU A 70 -17.37 -0.42 -7.76
N ASP A 71 -16.32 -0.95 -8.41
CA ASP A 71 -15.80 -0.50 -9.71
C ASP A 71 -15.53 1.01 -9.74
N TYR A 72 -14.88 1.52 -8.69
CA TYR A 72 -14.49 2.92 -8.56
C TYR A 72 -15.66 3.92 -8.73
N LEU A 73 -16.80 3.59 -8.15
CA LEU A 73 -18.00 4.41 -8.25
C LEU A 73 -17.72 5.87 -7.86
N GLY A 74 -18.12 6.80 -8.73
CA GLY A 74 -17.93 8.24 -8.53
C GLY A 74 -16.55 8.79 -8.94
N ALA A 75 -15.59 7.94 -9.33
CA ALA A 75 -14.35 8.42 -9.92
C ALA A 75 -14.59 9.02 -11.30
N SER A 76 -13.71 9.95 -11.69
CA SER A 76 -13.72 10.51 -13.04
C SER A 76 -13.45 9.44 -14.11
N ASP A 77 -13.93 9.66 -15.31
CA ASP A 77 -13.67 8.75 -16.45
C ASP A 77 -12.16 8.63 -16.72
N VAL A 78 -11.42 9.71 -16.51
CA VAL A 78 -9.95 9.69 -16.65
C VAL A 78 -9.32 8.75 -15.65
N SER A 79 -9.68 8.83 -14.37
CA SER A 79 -9.15 7.96 -13.33
C SER A 79 -9.50 6.50 -13.58
N LYS A 80 -10.73 6.20 -13.99
CA LYS A 80 -11.16 4.84 -14.36
C LYS A 80 -10.35 4.27 -15.53
N HIS A 81 -10.14 5.06 -16.59
CA HIS A 81 -9.31 4.64 -17.73
C HIS A 81 -7.85 4.40 -17.33
N LEU A 82 -7.28 5.26 -16.46
CA LEU A 82 -5.93 5.07 -15.97
C LEU A 82 -5.80 3.81 -15.10
N PHE A 83 -6.77 3.51 -14.26
CA PHE A 83 -6.77 2.27 -13.47
C PHE A 83 -6.87 1.03 -14.34
N GLN A 84 -7.75 1.05 -15.37
CA GLN A 84 -7.85 -0.01 -16.33
C GLN A 84 -6.52 -0.22 -17.07
N TYR A 85 -5.91 0.85 -17.55
CA TYR A 85 -4.63 0.79 -18.24
C TYR A 85 -3.50 0.31 -17.32
N TRP A 86 -3.34 0.89 -16.13
CA TRP A 86 -2.21 0.55 -15.26
C TRP A 86 -2.34 -0.79 -14.56
N PHE A 87 -3.55 -1.19 -14.19
CA PHE A 87 -3.76 -2.36 -13.33
C PHE A 87 -4.51 -3.50 -14.01
N GLY A 88 -5.24 -3.23 -15.08
CA GLY A 88 -6.01 -4.21 -15.82
C GLY A 88 -5.29 -4.80 -17.03
N GLU A 89 -4.21 -4.18 -17.49
CA GLU A 89 -3.47 -4.56 -18.68
C GLU A 89 -2.02 -4.92 -18.36
N ASP A 90 -1.46 -5.84 -19.16
CA ASP A 90 -0.03 -6.17 -19.11
C ASP A 90 0.75 -5.15 -19.95
N HIS A 91 1.84 -4.64 -19.38
CA HIS A 91 2.69 -3.66 -20.05
C HIS A 91 3.98 -4.32 -20.54
N GLU A 92 4.23 -4.26 -21.85
CA GLU A 92 5.51 -4.67 -22.40
C GLU A 92 6.56 -3.60 -22.15
N VAL A 93 7.67 -3.98 -21.53
CA VAL A 93 8.81 -3.11 -21.32
C VAL A 93 9.99 -3.63 -22.13
N THR A 94 10.55 -2.79 -23.00
CA THR A 94 11.68 -3.14 -23.85
C THR A 94 12.85 -3.63 -23.00
N GLY A 95 13.36 -4.82 -23.34
CA GLY A 95 14.48 -5.45 -22.64
C GLY A 95 14.11 -6.40 -21.49
N PHE A 96 12.83 -6.59 -21.22
CA PHE A 96 12.34 -7.56 -20.25
C PHE A 96 11.61 -8.71 -20.97
N SER A 97 11.80 -9.94 -20.49
CA SER A 97 11.19 -11.14 -21.06
C SER A 97 9.76 -11.40 -20.56
N SER A 98 9.34 -10.68 -19.52
CA SER A 98 8.00 -10.81 -18.94
C SER A 98 7.32 -9.44 -18.90
N PRO A 99 5.97 -9.40 -19.04
CA PRO A 99 5.25 -8.16 -18.94
C PRO A 99 5.41 -7.54 -17.53
N PHE A 100 5.43 -6.22 -17.50
CA PHE A 100 5.43 -5.47 -16.25
C PHE A 100 4.01 -5.38 -15.69
N ARG A 101 3.89 -5.61 -14.39
CA ARG A 101 2.66 -5.39 -13.63
C ARG A 101 2.97 -4.61 -12.36
N TYR A 102 2.10 -3.69 -12.00
CA TYR A 102 2.20 -2.98 -10.74
C TYR A 102 1.95 -3.92 -9.56
N HIS A 103 2.78 -3.82 -8.53
CA HIS A 103 2.52 -4.52 -7.27
C HIS A 103 1.28 -3.96 -6.61
N PHE A 104 0.57 -4.79 -5.84
CA PHE A 104 -0.65 -4.37 -5.15
C PHE A 104 -0.45 -3.14 -4.24
N CYS A 105 0.69 -3.03 -3.57
CA CYS A 105 0.99 -1.86 -2.74
C CYS A 105 1.10 -0.55 -3.54
N GLN A 106 1.61 -0.60 -4.78
CA GLN A 106 1.66 0.56 -5.66
C GLN A 106 0.26 0.94 -6.15
N ARG A 107 -0.51 -0.07 -6.56
CA ARG A 107 -1.92 0.10 -6.93
C ARG A 107 -2.71 0.75 -5.80
N GLU A 108 -2.65 0.18 -4.59
CA GLU A 108 -3.37 0.68 -3.43
C GLU A 108 -2.97 2.13 -3.06
N ALA A 109 -1.68 2.48 -3.20
CA ALA A 109 -1.22 3.83 -2.94
C ALA A 109 -1.85 4.84 -3.92
N ILE A 110 -1.87 4.52 -5.22
CA ILE A 110 -2.47 5.38 -6.25
C ILE A 110 -3.99 5.46 -6.06
N GLU A 111 -4.66 4.35 -5.85
CA GLU A 111 -6.11 4.30 -5.58
C GLU A 111 -6.46 5.13 -4.35
N THR A 112 -5.66 5.05 -3.29
CA THR A 112 -5.88 5.84 -2.07
C THR A 112 -5.78 7.34 -2.34
N LEU A 113 -4.79 7.78 -3.10
CA LEU A 113 -4.65 9.20 -3.46
C LEU A 113 -5.84 9.70 -4.28
N VAL A 114 -6.26 8.95 -5.29
CA VAL A 114 -7.42 9.32 -6.11
C VAL A 114 -8.70 9.32 -5.28
N TRP A 115 -8.90 8.32 -4.44
CA TRP A 115 -10.05 8.25 -3.54
C TRP A 115 -10.11 9.46 -2.60
N LEU A 116 -8.98 9.86 -2.01
CA LEU A 116 -8.90 11.02 -1.13
C LEU A 116 -9.28 12.31 -1.85
N VAL A 117 -8.84 12.50 -3.07
CA VAL A 117 -9.04 13.73 -3.84
C VAL A 117 -10.41 13.77 -4.49
N GLU A 118 -10.79 12.72 -5.22
CA GLU A 118 -12.00 12.73 -6.06
C GLU A 118 -13.26 12.33 -5.29
N ILE A 119 -13.16 11.37 -4.37
CA ILE A 119 -14.32 10.81 -3.68
C ILE A 119 -14.53 11.45 -2.31
N ALA A 120 -13.48 11.51 -1.51
CA ALA A 120 -13.56 12.05 -0.18
C ALA A 120 -13.42 13.58 -0.11
N GLY A 121 -12.85 14.20 -1.15
CA GLY A 121 -12.73 15.65 -1.27
C GLY A 121 -11.79 16.30 -0.26
N TYR A 122 -10.78 15.56 0.23
CA TYR A 122 -9.82 16.08 1.19
C TYR A 122 -8.88 17.10 0.57
N LYS A 123 -8.61 18.15 1.35
CA LYS A 123 -7.70 19.21 0.94
C LYS A 123 -6.35 19.14 1.67
N ASP A 124 -6.34 18.62 2.89
CA ASP A 124 -5.13 18.51 3.70
C ASP A 124 -5.17 17.31 4.68
N ALA A 125 -4.04 17.05 5.34
CA ALA A 125 -3.90 15.97 6.30
C ALA A 125 -4.77 16.16 7.57
N ILE A 126 -5.12 17.38 7.92
CA ILE A 126 -5.93 17.67 9.10
C ILE A 126 -7.37 17.21 8.88
N ASP A 127 -7.89 17.37 7.66
CA ASP A 127 -9.22 16.87 7.31
C ASP A 127 -9.32 15.36 7.47
N LEU A 128 -8.27 14.62 7.05
CA LEU A 128 -8.17 13.19 7.27
C LEU A 128 -8.25 12.82 8.75
N ILE A 129 -7.49 13.51 9.57
CA ILE A 129 -7.45 13.27 11.01
C ILE A 129 -8.80 13.54 11.64
N LYS A 130 -9.46 14.65 11.31
CA LYS A 130 -10.77 15.02 11.88
C LYS A 130 -11.87 14.00 11.56
N ILE A 131 -11.85 13.42 10.38
CA ILE A 131 -12.95 12.59 9.90
C ILE A 131 -12.75 11.11 10.25
N TYR A 132 -11.48 10.62 10.22
CA TYR A 132 -11.19 9.19 10.47
C TYR A 132 -10.62 8.88 11.84
N ALA A 133 -10.12 9.88 12.51
CA ALA A 133 -9.82 9.73 13.90
C ALA A 133 -11.14 9.80 14.67
N ASP A 134 -11.87 8.71 14.78
CA ASP A 134 -12.77 8.43 15.90
C ASP A 134 -11.96 8.35 17.21
N ILE A 135 -10.95 9.13 17.26
CA ILE A 135 -9.96 9.09 18.28
C ILE A 135 -10.18 10.37 19.01
N HIS A 136 -10.53 10.23 20.25
CA HIS A 136 -10.33 11.31 21.19
C HIS A 136 -8.98 11.94 20.89
N GLN A 137 -8.93 13.23 20.66
CA GLN A 137 -7.70 13.98 20.32
C GLN A 137 -6.51 13.60 21.23
N GLU A 138 -6.80 13.21 22.46
CA GLU A 138 -5.86 12.70 23.45
C GLU A 138 -4.97 11.56 22.93
N ASN A 139 -5.52 10.59 22.23
CA ASN A 139 -4.74 9.43 21.75
C ASN A 139 -3.77 9.76 20.60
N LEU A 140 -4.01 10.81 19.84
CA LEU A 140 -3.09 11.27 18.78
C LEU A 140 -1.88 11.98 19.37
N TRP A 141 -2.08 12.75 20.45
CA TRP A 141 -1.00 13.44 21.15
C TRP A 141 -0.16 12.49 21.99
N GLU A 142 -0.74 11.47 22.59
CA GLU A 142 -0.03 10.45 23.35
C GLU A 142 0.90 9.60 22.47
N GLN A 143 0.61 9.47 21.17
CA GLN A 143 1.43 8.71 20.22
C GLN A 143 2.56 9.52 19.56
N ASN A 144 2.88 10.71 20.06
CA ASN A 144 3.97 11.58 19.56
C ASN A 144 3.95 11.83 18.03
N ILE A 145 2.78 11.98 17.45
CA ILE A 145 2.68 12.44 16.07
C ILE A 145 2.92 13.94 16.08
N GLN A 146 4.17 14.35 16.00
CA GLN A 146 4.54 15.74 15.82
C GLN A 146 4.37 16.10 14.33
N PHE A 147 3.32 16.86 14.04
CA PHE A 147 3.20 17.52 12.75
C PHE A 147 4.08 18.77 12.76
N HIS A 148 5.19 18.73 12.04
CA HIS A 148 5.93 19.96 11.76
C HIS A 148 5.13 20.79 10.75
N THR A 149 4.43 21.79 11.26
CA THR A 149 3.91 22.89 10.43
C THR A 149 5.10 23.73 9.99
N THR A 150 5.53 23.54 8.75
CA THR A 150 6.46 24.49 8.11
C THR A 150 5.64 25.72 7.73
N THR A 151 5.92 26.83 8.38
CA THR A 151 5.44 28.18 8.04
C THR A 151 6.11 28.66 6.77
#